data_d37ec0ffaec569ff76e85bdbc94fe5ec
#
_entry.id   d37ec0ffaec569ff76e85bdbc94fe5ec
#
_cell.length_a   1.000
_cell.length_b   1.000
_cell.length_c   1.000
_cell.angle_alpha   90.00
_cell.angle_beta   90.00
_cell.angle_gamma   90.00
#
_symmetry.space_group_name_H-M   'P 1'
#
loop_
_entity.id
_entity.type
_entity.pdbx_description
1 polymer ?
#
loop_
_entity_poly.entity_id
_entity_poly.type
_entity_poly.pdbx_seq_one_letter_code
_entity_poly.pdbx_strand_id
1 'polypeptide(L)'
;MVPGLIDMHLHLGDLFEVTTNPIWCAAQDGVTMGLSPGAGNTFMAPSLLGAEVDRGLPMNLGVYLGACNVLGTMLSVEELIRLFKGELDDETASRKMSRNAITITTAPLTVGIKDHMGHFIMPDENIEKIFTITSEAKLVYMSHTQDPAHAERLVSLSKGRCLHLAHVTAAGCGTHAGPVEGLQRVLDLINGKNITGEFVTTMLREGRGSREGLQMPKAAQQLAYDALASGKVDILISDGQNDATMKGFGDTRDNIPALIELAEMGVWSLSQSIASMTANPARLIAERTQNPWWSEKCGNIGKGALANVTVIDPKDKLATYTFVNGRMVSFENRIVRNGMGAGGWVSRFGMLRKTGVGDCAMFSYTK
;
A
#
# COMPACT_ATOMS: atom_id res chain seq x y z
N MET A 1 -5.37 18.07 14.15
CA MET A 1 -4.06 17.43 14.01
C MET A 1 -4.22 15.97 14.26
N VAL A 2 -3.74 15.12 13.35
CA VAL A 2 -3.88 13.66 13.36
C VAL A 2 -2.52 13.03 13.04
N PRO A 3 -2.34 11.70 13.29
CA PRO A 3 -1.17 11.01 12.75
C PRO A 3 -1.12 11.20 11.23
N GLY A 4 0.08 11.22 10.66
CA GLY A 4 0.25 11.33 9.22
C GLY A 4 -0.39 10.14 8.50
N LEU A 5 -1.07 10.41 7.39
CA LEU A 5 -1.76 9.35 6.65
C LEU A 5 -0.76 8.34 6.09
N ILE A 6 -1.15 7.06 6.16
CA ILE A 6 -0.46 5.92 5.56
C ILE A 6 -1.33 5.40 4.44
N ASP A 7 -0.90 5.58 3.22
CA ASP A 7 -1.54 5.00 2.06
C ASP A 7 -0.82 3.72 1.66
N MET A 8 -1.40 2.59 2.03
CA MET A 8 -0.74 1.31 1.81
C MET A 8 -0.93 0.75 0.40
N HIS A 9 -1.62 1.51 -0.46
CA HIS A 9 -1.82 1.18 -1.86
C HIS A 9 -1.83 2.46 -2.71
N LEU A 10 -0.63 2.96 -2.98
CA LEU A 10 -0.40 4.19 -3.72
C LEU A 10 0.59 3.94 -4.86
N HIS A 11 0.13 4.02 -6.10
CA HIS A 11 0.98 3.81 -7.27
C HIS A 11 2.01 4.94 -7.43
N LEU A 12 3.28 4.62 -7.39
CA LEU A 12 4.40 5.54 -7.47
C LEU A 12 5.39 5.06 -8.54
N GLY A 13 5.25 5.53 -9.76
CA GLY A 13 6.22 5.28 -10.82
C GLY A 13 6.25 3.85 -11.35
N ASP A 14 5.12 3.30 -11.69
CA ASP A 14 5.05 2.10 -12.51
C ASP A 14 5.74 2.34 -13.87
N LEU A 15 6.34 1.30 -14.44
CA LEU A 15 6.99 1.37 -15.75
C LEU A 15 6.07 1.89 -16.87
N PHE A 16 4.76 1.78 -16.66
CA PHE A 16 3.74 2.23 -17.61
C PHE A 16 3.05 3.53 -17.18
N GLU A 17 3.46 4.13 -16.08
CA GLU A 17 2.85 5.32 -15.50
C GLU A 17 3.83 6.48 -15.59
N VAL A 18 3.59 7.37 -16.53
CA VAL A 18 4.29 8.66 -16.59
C VAL A 18 3.50 9.65 -15.76
N THR A 19 3.88 9.79 -14.50
CA THR A 19 3.23 10.75 -13.60
C THR A 19 4.10 11.96 -13.36
N THR A 20 3.47 13.12 -13.37
CA THR A 20 4.11 14.36 -12.94
C THR A 20 3.91 14.55 -11.44
N ASN A 21 4.93 14.27 -10.65
CA ASN A 21 4.97 14.54 -9.20
C ASN A 21 3.92 13.87 -8.30
N PRO A 22 3.49 12.61 -8.50
CA PRO A 22 2.46 12.01 -7.63
C PRO A 22 2.88 11.97 -6.17
N ILE A 23 4.17 11.78 -5.88
CA ILE A 23 4.72 11.71 -4.52
C ILE A 23 4.57 13.05 -3.81
N TRP A 24 4.83 14.15 -4.52
CA TRP A 24 4.68 15.50 -3.95
C TRP A 24 3.22 15.87 -3.75
N CYS A 25 2.35 15.49 -4.69
CA CYS A 25 0.90 15.69 -4.56
C CYS A 25 0.35 14.89 -3.38
N ALA A 26 0.73 13.63 -3.25
CA ALA A 26 0.30 12.81 -2.11
C ALA A 26 0.73 13.40 -0.76
N ALA A 27 1.97 13.92 -0.66
CA ALA A 27 2.43 14.60 0.54
C ALA A 27 1.65 15.90 0.81
N GLN A 28 1.30 16.65 -0.23
CA GLN A 28 0.42 17.82 -0.13
C GLN A 28 -0.96 17.44 0.39
N ASP A 29 -1.49 16.28 -0.04
CA ASP A 29 -2.78 15.75 0.39
C ASP A 29 -2.75 15.06 1.76
N GLY A 30 -1.63 15.16 2.49
CA GLY A 30 -1.52 14.68 3.86
C GLY A 30 -0.95 13.27 4.02
N VAL A 31 -0.56 12.61 2.94
CA VAL A 31 0.08 11.30 3.00
C VAL A 31 1.53 11.47 3.42
N THR A 32 1.92 10.80 4.50
CA THR A 32 3.27 10.84 5.06
C THR A 32 4.06 9.56 4.79
N MET A 33 3.36 8.51 4.39
CA MET A 33 3.92 7.22 4.04
C MET A 33 3.09 6.59 2.93
N GLY A 34 3.74 6.25 1.82
CA GLY A 34 3.13 5.59 0.68
C GLY A 34 3.79 4.22 0.43
N LEU A 35 2.98 3.19 0.24
CA LEU A 35 3.46 1.86 -0.14
C LEU A 35 3.03 1.57 -1.59
N SER A 36 4.02 1.42 -2.47
CA SER A 36 3.77 1.31 -3.89
C SER A 36 3.79 -0.14 -4.39
N PRO A 37 2.66 -0.65 -4.88
CA PRO A 37 2.64 -1.93 -5.58
C PRO A 37 3.18 -1.80 -7.01
N GLY A 38 3.10 -0.60 -7.60
CA GLY A 38 3.55 -0.33 -8.95
C GLY A 38 5.07 -0.23 -9.07
N ALA A 39 5.69 0.66 -8.31
CA ALA A 39 7.14 0.85 -8.28
C ALA A 39 7.88 -0.41 -7.79
N GLY A 40 7.21 -1.29 -7.06
CA GLY A 40 7.73 -2.57 -6.58
C GLY A 40 7.60 -3.73 -7.56
N ASN A 41 7.12 -3.52 -8.78
CA ASN A 41 6.89 -4.60 -9.74
C ASN A 41 8.14 -5.37 -10.13
N THR A 42 9.33 -4.78 -10.01
CA THR A 42 10.59 -5.43 -10.32
C THR A 42 11.54 -5.42 -9.12
N PHE A 43 12.49 -6.35 -9.08
CA PHE A 43 13.54 -6.32 -8.06
C PHE A 43 14.44 -5.07 -8.12
N MET A 44 14.39 -4.32 -9.20
CA MET A 44 15.13 -3.05 -9.33
C MET A 44 14.42 -1.88 -8.65
N ALA A 45 13.11 -1.96 -8.46
CA ALA A 45 12.33 -0.84 -7.91
C ALA A 45 12.79 -0.41 -6.51
N PRO A 46 13.14 -1.28 -5.57
CA PRO A 46 13.71 -0.87 -4.30
C PRO A 46 14.96 0.00 -4.43
N SER A 47 15.86 -0.34 -5.36
CA SER A 47 17.06 0.48 -5.62
C SER A 47 16.73 1.84 -6.20
N LEU A 48 15.77 1.91 -7.12
CA LEU A 48 15.31 3.17 -7.70
C LEU A 48 14.69 4.08 -6.65
N LEU A 49 13.83 3.54 -5.79
CA LEU A 49 13.24 4.29 -4.69
C LEU A 49 14.30 4.72 -3.67
N GLY A 50 15.29 3.89 -3.40
CA GLY A 50 16.43 4.26 -2.58
C GLY A 50 17.18 5.48 -3.13
N ALA A 51 17.42 5.51 -4.43
CA ALA A 51 18.04 6.65 -5.10
C ALA A 51 17.17 7.92 -5.01
N GLU A 52 15.85 7.80 -5.11
CA GLU A 52 14.94 8.93 -4.90
C GLU A 52 14.95 9.44 -3.45
N VAL A 53 15.04 8.54 -2.47
CA VAL A 53 15.20 8.92 -1.06
C VAL A 53 16.49 9.71 -0.85
N ASP A 54 17.57 9.33 -1.52
CA ASP A 54 18.86 10.06 -1.47
C ASP A 54 18.76 11.47 -2.05
N ARG A 55 17.95 11.65 -3.08
CA ARG A 55 17.67 12.98 -3.67
C ARG A 55 16.69 13.82 -2.87
N GLY A 56 16.03 13.24 -1.88
CA GLY A 56 15.09 13.92 -1.02
C GLY A 56 13.64 13.80 -1.46
N LEU A 57 12.94 12.85 -0.87
CA LEU A 57 11.51 12.64 -1.05
C LEU A 57 10.68 13.34 0.03
N PRO A 58 9.45 13.75 -0.27
CA PRO A 58 8.59 14.41 0.71
C PRO A 58 7.96 13.44 1.72
N MET A 59 7.94 12.12 1.45
CA MET A 59 7.27 11.13 2.27
C MET A 59 8.10 9.86 2.43
N ASN A 60 7.73 9.03 3.40
CA ASN A 60 8.30 7.70 3.55
C ASN A 60 7.75 6.77 2.46
N LEU A 61 8.60 5.95 1.88
CA LEU A 61 8.25 5.03 0.81
C LEU A 61 8.56 3.59 1.15
N GLY A 62 7.69 2.70 0.74
CA GLY A 62 7.89 1.27 0.72
C GLY A 62 7.33 0.65 -0.56
N VAL A 63 7.63 -0.61 -0.81
CA VAL A 63 7.23 -1.30 -2.05
C VAL A 63 6.68 -2.68 -1.80
N TYR A 64 5.80 -3.10 -2.72
CA TYR A 64 5.47 -4.50 -2.96
C TYR A 64 6.13 -4.95 -4.25
N LEU A 65 6.70 -6.15 -4.27
CA LEU A 65 7.22 -6.75 -5.50
C LEU A 65 6.10 -7.48 -6.25
N GLY A 66 6.12 -7.40 -7.57
CA GLY A 66 5.17 -8.12 -8.41
C GLY A 66 5.38 -9.64 -8.33
N ALA A 67 4.32 -10.39 -8.11
CA ALA A 67 4.36 -11.85 -7.98
C ALA A 67 5.00 -12.54 -9.19
N CYS A 68 4.70 -12.08 -10.41
CA CYS A 68 5.28 -12.63 -11.63
C CYS A 68 6.80 -12.39 -11.69
N ASN A 69 7.27 -11.24 -11.22
CA ASN A 69 8.71 -10.94 -11.19
C ASN A 69 9.43 -11.80 -10.15
N VAL A 70 8.81 -12.00 -8.98
CA VAL A 70 9.35 -12.87 -7.93
C VAL A 70 9.53 -14.29 -8.45
N LEU A 71 8.49 -14.85 -9.08
CA LEU A 71 8.52 -16.21 -9.64
C LEU A 71 9.29 -16.32 -10.97
N GLY A 72 9.55 -15.20 -11.63
CA GLY A 72 10.31 -15.15 -12.89
C GLY A 72 11.82 -15.23 -12.72
N THR A 73 12.32 -15.29 -11.49
CA THR A 73 13.74 -15.53 -11.21
C THR A 73 14.10 -17.01 -11.34
N MET A 74 15.38 -17.34 -11.31
CA MET A 74 15.86 -18.71 -11.24
C MET A 74 15.97 -19.25 -9.80
N LEU A 75 15.49 -18.47 -8.82
CA LEU A 75 15.50 -18.86 -7.41
C LEU A 75 14.40 -19.89 -7.13
N SER A 76 14.71 -20.90 -6.34
CA SER A 76 13.69 -21.82 -5.80
C SER A 76 12.82 -21.10 -4.76
N VAL A 77 11.70 -21.73 -4.36
CA VAL A 77 10.84 -21.17 -3.31
C VAL A 77 11.62 -20.99 -2.00
N GLU A 78 12.45 -21.95 -1.63
CA GLU A 78 13.31 -21.88 -0.43
C GLU A 78 14.34 -20.76 -0.52
N GLU A 79 14.94 -20.57 -1.70
CA GLU A 79 15.89 -19.48 -1.94
C GLU A 79 15.20 -18.11 -1.90
N LEU A 80 13.98 -17.99 -2.43
CA LEU A 80 13.18 -16.78 -2.33
C LEU A 80 12.81 -16.45 -0.87
N ILE A 81 12.44 -17.45 -0.10
CA ILE A 81 12.18 -17.27 1.34
C ILE A 81 13.44 -16.77 2.05
N ARG A 82 14.60 -17.38 1.79
CA ARG A 82 15.88 -16.94 2.35
C ARG A 82 16.26 -15.53 1.89
N LEU A 83 16.03 -15.20 0.61
CA LEU A 83 16.24 -13.86 0.08
C LEU A 83 15.45 -12.82 0.89
N PHE A 84 14.15 -13.03 1.04
CA PHE A 84 13.29 -12.08 1.76
C PHE A 84 13.53 -12.04 3.27
N LYS A 85 14.15 -13.06 3.83
CA LYS A 85 14.65 -13.06 5.22
C LYS A 85 16.02 -12.39 5.36
N GLY A 86 16.69 -12.08 4.24
CA GLY A 86 18.05 -11.57 4.24
C GLY A 86 19.11 -12.64 4.57
N GLU A 87 18.82 -13.88 4.26
CA GLU A 87 19.65 -15.06 4.58
C GLU A 87 20.24 -15.74 3.34
N LEU A 88 19.91 -15.25 2.13
CA LEU A 88 20.47 -15.77 0.90
C LEU A 88 21.87 -15.22 0.70
N ASP A 89 22.82 -16.10 0.38
CA ASP A 89 24.19 -15.70 0.10
C ASP A 89 24.30 -14.96 -1.25
N ASP A 90 25.23 -14.01 -1.31
CA ASP A 90 25.40 -13.12 -2.46
C ASP A 90 25.80 -13.87 -3.74
N GLU A 91 26.53 -14.99 -3.62
CA GLU A 91 26.94 -15.79 -4.77
C GLU A 91 25.74 -16.44 -5.46
N THR A 92 24.85 -17.05 -4.69
CA THR A 92 23.60 -17.63 -5.19
C THR A 92 22.69 -16.57 -5.78
N ALA A 93 22.49 -15.45 -5.09
CA ALA A 93 21.68 -14.36 -5.56
C ALA A 93 22.23 -13.77 -6.87
N SER A 94 23.54 -13.56 -6.95
CA SER A 94 24.22 -13.02 -8.14
C SER A 94 24.07 -13.91 -9.37
N ARG A 95 24.11 -15.23 -9.19
CA ARG A 95 23.95 -16.17 -10.31
C ARG A 95 22.51 -16.30 -10.79
N LYS A 96 21.55 -16.27 -9.88
CA LYS A 96 20.15 -16.66 -10.16
C LYS A 96 19.17 -15.49 -10.29
N MET A 97 19.51 -14.31 -9.79
CA MET A 97 18.64 -13.16 -9.80
C MET A 97 19.18 -12.00 -10.64
N SER A 98 20.30 -11.43 -10.24
CA SER A 98 20.92 -10.29 -10.90
C SER A 98 22.39 -10.19 -10.51
N ARG A 99 23.22 -9.75 -11.44
CA ARG A 99 24.63 -9.42 -11.15
C ARG A 99 24.79 -8.02 -10.54
N ASN A 100 23.70 -7.28 -10.38
CA ASN A 100 23.74 -5.94 -9.80
C ASN A 100 23.71 -6.06 -8.27
N ALA A 101 24.79 -5.68 -7.62
CA ALA A 101 24.94 -5.75 -6.17
C ALA A 101 23.86 -4.93 -5.43
N ILE A 102 23.46 -3.77 -5.98
CA ILE A 102 22.43 -2.94 -5.38
C ILE A 102 21.08 -3.69 -5.40
N THR A 103 20.72 -4.32 -6.52
CA THR A 103 19.48 -5.10 -6.64
C THR A 103 19.47 -6.25 -5.64
N ILE A 104 20.56 -6.99 -5.52
CA ILE A 104 20.69 -8.11 -4.57
C ILE A 104 20.49 -7.62 -3.14
N THR A 105 21.13 -6.52 -2.77
CA THR A 105 21.07 -5.96 -1.42
C THR A 105 19.68 -5.38 -1.09
N THR A 106 19.01 -4.78 -2.05
CA THR A 106 17.74 -4.06 -1.82
C THR A 106 16.50 -4.93 -2.06
N ALA A 107 16.59 -6.00 -2.84
CA ALA A 107 15.45 -6.88 -3.13
C ALA A 107 14.69 -7.38 -1.89
N PRO A 108 15.36 -7.78 -0.79
CA PRO A 108 14.66 -8.20 0.42
C PRO A 108 13.99 -7.06 1.19
N LEU A 109 14.26 -5.79 0.83
CA LEU A 109 13.72 -4.62 1.52
C LEU A 109 12.32 -4.25 1.00
N THR A 110 11.45 -5.22 0.90
CA THR A 110 10.05 -5.04 0.52
C THR A 110 9.13 -5.16 1.73
N VAL A 111 7.91 -4.63 1.61
CA VAL A 111 6.84 -4.83 2.60
C VAL A 111 6.06 -6.10 2.28
N GLY A 112 5.94 -6.45 1.00
CA GLY A 112 5.15 -7.58 0.59
C GLY A 112 5.29 -7.93 -0.89
N ILE A 113 4.42 -8.83 -1.32
CA ILE A 113 4.29 -9.24 -2.72
C ILE A 113 2.86 -8.93 -3.16
N LYS A 114 2.72 -8.35 -4.36
CA LYS A 114 1.42 -8.10 -4.96
C LYS A 114 1.28 -8.83 -6.28
N ASP A 115 0.13 -9.44 -6.51
CA ASP A 115 -0.28 -9.81 -7.85
C ASP A 115 -1.15 -8.71 -8.50
N HIS A 116 -0.97 -8.54 -9.80
CA HIS A 116 -1.70 -7.57 -10.62
C HIS A 116 -2.63 -8.32 -11.59
N MET A 117 -3.43 -9.20 -11.06
CA MET A 117 -4.23 -10.16 -11.82
C MET A 117 -5.33 -9.58 -12.71
N GLY A 118 -5.39 -8.26 -12.86
CA GLY A 118 -6.28 -7.65 -13.84
C GLY A 118 -6.00 -8.07 -15.30
N HIS A 119 -4.79 -8.57 -15.59
CA HIS A 119 -4.36 -8.92 -16.94
C HIS A 119 -3.74 -10.32 -17.08
N PHE A 120 -3.36 -10.98 -15.98
CA PHE A 120 -2.68 -12.28 -16.02
C PHE A 120 -3.26 -13.20 -14.96
N ILE A 121 -3.79 -14.32 -15.37
CA ILE A 121 -4.23 -15.37 -14.46
C ILE A 121 -3.04 -16.29 -14.19
N MET A 122 -2.45 -16.20 -12.99
CA MET A 122 -1.43 -17.15 -12.58
C MET A 122 -2.02 -18.55 -12.40
N PRO A 123 -1.29 -19.62 -12.76
CA PRO A 123 -1.64 -20.98 -12.39
C PRO A 123 -1.76 -21.12 -10.85
N ASP A 124 -2.63 -22.02 -10.39
CA ASP A 124 -2.83 -22.29 -8.96
C ASP A 124 -1.53 -22.62 -8.23
N GLU A 125 -0.67 -23.42 -8.87
CA GLU A 125 0.65 -23.77 -8.36
C GLU A 125 1.51 -22.52 -8.03
N ASN A 126 1.47 -21.50 -8.87
CA ASN A 126 2.22 -20.28 -8.68
C ASN A 126 1.62 -19.42 -7.55
N ILE A 127 0.30 -19.37 -7.45
CA ILE A 127 -0.41 -18.73 -6.34
C ILE A 127 -0.02 -19.41 -5.02
N GLU A 128 0.01 -20.72 -4.96
CA GLU A 128 0.44 -21.47 -3.77
C GLU A 128 1.91 -21.19 -3.40
N LYS A 129 2.80 -21.05 -4.38
CA LYS A 129 4.19 -20.64 -4.14
C LYS A 129 4.25 -19.25 -3.48
N ILE A 130 3.48 -18.28 -3.98
CA ILE A 130 3.42 -16.93 -3.38
C ILE A 130 2.90 -17.00 -1.95
N PHE A 131 1.84 -17.76 -1.68
CA PHE A 131 1.37 -17.96 -0.30
C PHE A 131 2.44 -18.57 0.61
N THR A 132 3.19 -19.54 0.10
CA THR A 132 4.28 -20.15 0.87
C THR A 132 5.38 -19.12 1.17
N ILE A 133 5.83 -18.40 0.16
CA ILE A 133 6.88 -17.38 0.30
C ILE A 133 6.45 -16.29 1.30
N THR A 134 5.25 -15.74 1.14
CA THR A 134 4.78 -14.64 1.99
C THR A 134 4.55 -15.08 3.44
N SER A 135 4.02 -16.27 3.64
CA SER A 135 3.81 -16.83 4.98
C SER A 135 5.13 -17.08 5.71
N GLU A 136 6.10 -17.70 5.04
CA GLU A 136 7.38 -18.07 5.64
C GLU A 136 8.32 -16.87 5.81
N ALA A 137 8.34 -15.96 4.84
CA ALA A 137 9.16 -14.76 4.90
C ALA A 137 8.50 -13.60 5.66
N LYS A 138 7.27 -13.76 6.17
CA LYS A 138 6.52 -12.73 6.91
C LYS A 138 6.37 -11.46 6.08
N LEU A 139 5.70 -11.59 4.95
CA LEU A 139 5.39 -10.51 4.02
C LEU A 139 3.88 -10.34 3.88
N VAL A 140 3.44 -9.14 3.55
CA VAL A 140 2.07 -8.93 3.12
C VAL A 140 1.87 -9.60 1.76
N TYR A 141 0.87 -10.45 1.60
CA TYR A 141 0.38 -10.85 0.29
C TYR A 141 -0.84 -10.00 -0.05
N MET A 142 -0.71 -9.15 -1.05
CA MET A 142 -1.78 -8.30 -1.56
C MET A 142 -2.20 -8.76 -2.96
N SER A 143 -3.50 -8.85 -3.23
CA SER A 143 -4.00 -9.25 -4.54
C SER A 143 -4.99 -8.25 -5.10
N HIS A 144 -4.85 -7.92 -6.37
CA HIS A 144 -5.84 -7.15 -7.12
C HIS A 144 -7.21 -7.84 -7.06
N THR A 145 -8.25 -7.08 -6.70
CA THR A 145 -9.58 -7.63 -6.42
C THR A 145 -10.65 -6.83 -7.16
N GLN A 146 -10.93 -7.21 -8.38
CA GLN A 146 -12.01 -6.66 -9.20
C GLN A 146 -12.97 -7.76 -9.66
N ASP A 147 -12.42 -8.97 -9.92
CA ASP A 147 -13.20 -10.16 -10.27
C ASP A 147 -13.50 -10.98 -9.02
N PRO A 148 -14.78 -11.11 -8.61
CA PRO A 148 -15.18 -11.91 -7.45
C PRO A 148 -14.79 -13.39 -7.57
N ALA A 149 -14.87 -13.96 -8.77
CA ALA A 149 -14.51 -15.37 -8.99
C ALA A 149 -13.01 -15.61 -8.75
N HIS A 150 -12.16 -14.64 -9.15
CA HIS A 150 -10.74 -14.70 -8.85
C HIS A 150 -10.46 -14.56 -7.35
N ALA A 151 -11.14 -13.66 -6.65
CA ALA A 151 -11.01 -13.52 -5.21
C ALA A 151 -11.39 -14.81 -4.46
N GLU A 152 -12.50 -15.44 -4.83
CA GLU A 152 -12.96 -16.74 -4.28
C GLU A 152 -11.90 -17.84 -4.49
N ARG A 153 -11.32 -17.89 -5.70
CA ARG A 153 -10.23 -18.82 -6.03
C ARG A 153 -9.01 -18.61 -5.15
N LEU A 154 -8.56 -17.36 -4.99
CA LEU A 154 -7.41 -17.02 -4.12
C LEU A 154 -7.67 -17.42 -2.67
N VAL A 155 -8.84 -17.11 -2.13
CA VAL A 155 -9.20 -17.46 -0.77
C VAL A 155 -9.22 -18.98 -0.57
N SER A 156 -9.73 -19.73 -1.54
CA SER A 156 -9.68 -21.21 -1.53
C SER A 156 -8.23 -21.71 -1.48
N LEU A 157 -7.35 -21.17 -2.32
CA LEU A 157 -5.93 -21.54 -2.39
C LEU A 157 -5.12 -21.05 -1.18
N SER A 158 -5.64 -20.08 -0.43
CA SER A 158 -4.95 -19.59 0.77
C SER A 158 -4.78 -20.67 1.84
N LYS A 159 -5.73 -21.61 1.94
CA LYS A 159 -5.72 -22.68 2.95
C LYS A 159 -5.51 -22.14 4.37
N GLY A 160 -6.12 -21.00 4.68
CA GLY A 160 -6.00 -20.31 5.95
C GLY A 160 -4.78 -19.39 6.11
N ARG A 161 -3.91 -19.28 5.09
CA ARG A 161 -2.81 -18.31 5.06
C ARG A 161 -3.34 -16.89 4.85
N CYS A 162 -2.51 -15.90 5.17
CA CYS A 162 -2.91 -14.51 5.10
C CYS A 162 -2.98 -13.99 3.66
N LEU A 163 -4.07 -13.24 3.36
CA LEU A 163 -4.29 -12.55 2.10
C LEU A 163 -4.93 -11.18 2.39
N HIS A 164 -4.46 -10.15 1.71
CA HIS A 164 -5.08 -8.83 1.70
C HIS A 164 -5.67 -8.55 0.32
N LEU A 165 -6.99 -8.37 0.27
CA LEU A 165 -7.74 -8.08 -0.94
C LEU A 165 -7.66 -6.58 -1.23
N ALA A 166 -6.94 -6.23 -2.28
CA ALA A 166 -6.71 -4.83 -2.66
C ALA A 166 -7.98 -4.22 -3.26
N HIS A 167 -8.19 -2.92 -2.98
CA HIS A 167 -9.26 -2.09 -3.58
C HIS A 167 -10.59 -2.83 -3.82
N VAL A 168 -11.10 -3.54 -2.81
CA VAL A 168 -12.31 -4.40 -2.88
C VAL A 168 -13.52 -3.68 -3.49
N THR A 169 -13.62 -2.36 -3.32
CA THR A 169 -14.63 -1.51 -3.98
C THR A 169 -14.66 -1.67 -5.50
N ALA A 170 -13.56 -2.06 -6.14
CA ALA A 170 -13.51 -2.30 -7.58
C ALA A 170 -14.46 -3.42 -8.05
N ALA A 171 -14.74 -4.42 -7.20
CA ALA A 171 -15.75 -5.43 -7.48
C ALA A 171 -17.16 -4.85 -7.56
N GLY A 172 -17.39 -3.68 -6.93
CA GLY A 172 -18.64 -2.94 -6.97
C GLY A 172 -18.86 -2.07 -8.20
N CYS A 173 -17.92 -2.07 -9.18
CA CYS A 173 -18.07 -1.32 -10.44
C CYS A 173 -18.91 -2.04 -11.50
N GLY A 174 -19.18 -3.34 -11.32
CA GLY A 174 -20.00 -4.09 -12.27
C GLY A 174 -19.24 -4.61 -13.50
N THR A 175 -17.92 -4.69 -13.45
CA THR A 175 -17.08 -5.12 -14.60
C THR A 175 -17.15 -6.63 -14.83
N HIS A 176 -17.17 -7.42 -13.78
CA HIS A 176 -17.11 -8.90 -13.84
C HIS A 176 -18.38 -9.58 -13.31
N ALA A 177 -19.16 -8.89 -12.48
CA ALA A 177 -20.44 -9.32 -11.94
C ALA A 177 -21.35 -8.11 -11.70
N GLY A 178 -22.62 -8.31 -11.37
CA GLY A 178 -23.47 -7.18 -10.96
C GLY A 178 -22.84 -6.41 -9.81
N PRO A 179 -22.92 -5.05 -9.77
CA PRO A 179 -22.16 -4.24 -8.80
C PRO A 179 -22.37 -4.64 -7.34
N VAL A 180 -23.61 -4.84 -6.93
CA VAL A 180 -23.95 -5.24 -5.55
C VAL A 180 -23.57 -6.69 -5.31
N GLU A 181 -23.90 -7.59 -6.26
CA GLU A 181 -23.55 -9.01 -6.19
C GLU A 181 -22.04 -9.21 -6.08
N GLY A 182 -21.28 -8.57 -6.98
CA GLY A 182 -19.83 -8.70 -7.03
C GLY A 182 -19.16 -8.23 -5.74
N LEU A 183 -19.57 -7.07 -5.24
CA LEU A 183 -19.06 -6.56 -3.97
C LEU A 183 -19.44 -7.47 -2.80
N GLN A 184 -20.68 -7.94 -2.73
CA GLN A 184 -21.15 -8.82 -1.66
C GLN A 184 -20.33 -10.12 -1.63
N ARG A 185 -20.11 -10.75 -2.78
CA ARG A 185 -19.32 -11.99 -2.87
C ARG A 185 -17.92 -11.81 -2.31
N VAL A 186 -17.24 -10.70 -2.65
CA VAL A 186 -15.91 -10.42 -2.11
C VAL A 186 -15.96 -10.11 -0.60
N LEU A 187 -16.95 -9.35 -0.15
CA LEU A 187 -17.14 -9.07 1.27
C LEU A 187 -17.35 -10.33 2.09
N ASP A 188 -18.05 -11.34 1.57
CA ASP A 188 -18.30 -12.60 2.27
C ASP A 188 -17.01 -13.39 2.53
N LEU A 189 -15.97 -13.16 1.73
CA LEU A 189 -14.65 -13.77 1.91
C LEU A 189 -13.85 -13.14 3.06
N ILE A 190 -14.10 -11.87 3.37
CA ILE A 190 -13.34 -11.13 4.39
C ILE A 190 -13.78 -11.59 5.78
N ASN A 191 -12.83 -12.04 6.58
CA ASN A 191 -13.07 -12.53 7.94
C ASN A 191 -12.34 -11.71 9.04
N GLY A 192 -11.62 -10.66 8.66
CA GLY A 192 -10.91 -9.78 9.58
C GLY A 192 -9.69 -10.39 10.27
N LYS A 193 -9.34 -11.63 9.96
CA LYS A 193 -8.19 -12.36 10.52
C LYS A 193 -7.11 -12.58 9.48
N ASN A 194 -7.23 -13.67 8.72
CA ASN A 194 -6.29 -14.01 7.65
C ASN A 194 -6.71 -13.41 6.30
N ILE A 195 -8.00 -13.22 6.05
CA ILE A 195 -8.50 -12.54 4.86
C ILE A 195 -8.99 -11.15 5.26
N THR A 196 -8.30 -10.14 4.79
CA THR A 196 -8.58 -8.71 5.03
C THR A 196 -8.76 -8.00 3.70
N GLY A 197 -9.26 -6.76 3.72
CA GLY A 197 -9.44 -5.97 2.50
C GLY A 197 -9.37 -4.48 2.77
N GLU A 198 -9.28 -3.71 1.71
CA GLU A 198 -9.21 -2.26 1.72
C GLU A 198 -10.19 -1.65 0.71
N PHE A 199 -10.65 -0.43 0.98
CA PHE A 199 -11.54 0.31 0.10
C PHE A 199 -10.87 1.57 -0.45
N VAL A 200 -11.20 1.90 -1.69
CA VAL A 200 -10.72 3.12 -2.36
C VAL A 200 -11.55 4.32 -1.94
N THR A 201 -10.90 5.34 -1.40
CA THR A 201 -11.54 6.58 -0.92
C THR A 201 -12.38 7.27 -1.99
N THR A 202 -11.86 7.42 -3.21
CA THR A 202 -12.57 8.03 -4.34
C THR A 202 -13.88 7.32 -4.65
N MET A 203 -13.89 5.98 -4.60
CA MET A 203 -15.07 5.18 -4.95
C MET A 203 -16.20 5.25 -3.91
N LEU A 204 -15.86 5.61 -2.68
CA LEU A 204 -16.83 5.83 -1.61
C LEU A 204 -17.54 7.18 -1.71
N ARG A 205 -17.05 8.11 -2.49
CA ARG A 205 -17.59 9.46 -2.63
C ARG A 205 -18.63 9.53 -3.75
N GLU A 206 -19.79 10.15 -3.48
CA GLU A 206 -20.86 10.30 -4.46
C GLU A 206 -20.40 11.13 -5.66
N GLY A 207 -20.70 10.65 -6.85
CA GLY A 207 -20.34 11.33 -8.11
C GLY A 207 -18.85 11.34 -8.44
N ARG A 208 -18.01 10.73 -7.58
CA ARG A 208 -16.60 10.49 -7.87
C ARG A 208 -16.43 9.09 -8.44
N GLY A 209 -15.42 8.88 -9.20
CA GLY A 209 -15.12 7.60 -9.80
C GLY A 209 -13.77 7.59 -10.46
N SER A 210 -13.31 6.41 -10.80
CA SER A 210 -12.12 6.25 -11.59
C SER A 210 -12.35 6.71 -13.04
N ARG A 211 -11.30 6.73 -13.80
CA ARG A 211 -11.34 6.86 -15.25
C ARG A 211 -12.29 5.84 -15.89
N GLU A 212 -12.65 6.11 -17.14
CA GLU A 212 -13.44 5.18 -17.96
C GLU A 212 -14.84 4.87 -17.43
N GLY A 213 -15.36 5.72 -16.52
CA GLY A 213 -16.71 5.55 -15.99
C GLY A 213 -16.85 4.41 -14.98
N LEU A 214 -15.76 3.90 -14.44
CA LEU A 214 -15.77 2.88 -13.38
C LEU A 214 -16.23 3.51 -12.05
N GLN A 215 -17.49 3.89 -11.99
CA GLN A 215 -18.14 4.40 -10.79
C GLN A 215 -18.91 3.28 -10.08
N MET A 216 -18.88 3.31 -8.75
CA MET A 216 -19.77 2.47 -7.97
C MET A 216 -21.17 3.06 -7.99
N PRO A 217 -22.22 2.27 -8.36
CA PRO A 217 -23.60 2.69 -8.18
C PRO A 217 -23.94 2.89 -6.69
N LYS A 218 -24.89 3.78 -6.39
CA LYS A 218 -25.31 4.10 -5.01
C LYS A 218 -25.62 2.86 -4.16
N ALA A 219 -26.24 1.85 -4.74
CA ALA A 219 -26.54 0.60 -4.01
C ALA A 219 -25.29 -0.16 -3.58
N ALA A 220 -24.24 -0.19 -4.42
CA ALA A 220 -22.97 -0.79 -4.06
C ALA A 220 -22.18 0.09 -3.06
N GLN A 221 -22.27 1.44 -3.19
CA GLN A 221 -21.71 2.35 -2.17
C GLN A 221 -22.36 2.14 -0.80
N GLN A 222 -23.69 1.99 -0.74
CA GLN A 222 -24.38 1.71 0.53
C GLN A 222 -23.88 0.39 1.14
N LEU A 223 -23.73 -0.66 0.36
CA LEU A 223 -23.17 -1.93 0.82
C LEU A 223 -21.73 -1.77 1.36
N ALA A 224 -20.94 -0.92 0.71
CA ALA A 224 -19.59 -0.60 1.22
C ALA A 224 -19.65 0.15 2.56
N TYR A 225 -20.58 1.12 2.72
CA TYR A 225 -20.76 1.81 4.00
C TYR A 225 -21.21 0.86 5.12
N ASP A 226 -22.10 -0.08 4.82
CA ASP A 226 -22.54 -1.10 5.78
C ASP A 226 -21.36 -2.01 6.21
N ALA A 227 -20.49 -2.35 5.27
CA ALA A 227 -19.27 -3.13 5.56
C ALA A 227 -18.27 -2.35 6.43
N LEU A 228 -18.13 -1.04 6.22
CA LEU A 228 -17.32 -0.17 7.07
C LEU A 228 -17.95 -0.05 8.48
N ALA A 229 -19.23 0.25 8.56
CA ALA A 229 -19.95 0.41 9.83
C ALA A 229 -19.90 -0.86 10.69
N SER A 230 -19.95 -2.04 10.07
CA SER A 230 -19.83 -3.33 10.77
C SER A 230 -18.39 -3.69 11.16
N GLY A 231 -17.40 -2.92 10.73
CA GLY A 231 -15.98 -3.23 10.95
C GLY A 231 -15.43 -4.39 10.12
N LYS A 232 -16.16 -4.81 9.08
CA LYS A 232 -15.73 -5.87 8.17
C LYS A 232 -14.52 -5.44 7.34
N VAL A 233 -14.50 -4.17 6.94
CA VAL A 233 -13.34 -3.50 6.33
C VAL A 233 -13.03 -2.28 7.18
N ASP A 234 -11.78 -2.06 7.50
CA ASP A 234 -11.34 -0.98 8.38
C ASP A 234 -10.10 -0.22 7.84
N ILE A 235 -9.74 -0.48 6.59
CA ILE A 235 -8.61 0.18 5.91
C ILE A 235 -9.12 0.89 4.65
N LEU A 236 -8.70 2.13 4.51
CA LEU A 236 -8.91 2.94 3.31
C LEU A 236 -7.57 3.25 2.64
N ILE A 237 -7.62 3.37 1.32
CA ILE A 237 -6.46 3.69 0.48
C ILE A 237 -6.90 4.62 -0.67
N SER A 238 -5.95 5.25 -1.34
CA SER A 238 -6.28 6.01 -2.54
C SER A 238 -6.36 5.13 -3.78
N ASP A 239 -5.53 4.12 -3.90
CA ASP A 239 -5.18 3.49 -5.17
C ASP A 239 -4.85 4.58 -6.22
N GLY A 240 -4.17 5.62 -5.75
CA GLY A 240 -4.06 6.92 -6.38
C GLY A 240 -3.17 6.92 -7.60
N GLN A 241 -3.26 8.05 -8.30
CA GLN A 241 -2.61 8.54 -9.51
C GLN A 241 -3.50 8.64 -10.73
N ASN A 242 -4.63 9.28 -10.54
CA ASN A 242 -5.62 9.42 -11.59
C ASN A 242 -5.26 10.36 -12.71
N ASP A 243 -4.44 11.37 -12.47
CA ASP A 243 -4.35 12.51 -13.41
C ASP A 243 -3.60 12.20 -14.68
N ALA A 244 -2.81 11.15 -14.73
CA ALA A 244 -1.96 10.89 -15.88
C ALA A 244 -1.73 9.41 -16.19
N THR A 245 -2.41 8.51 -15.50
CA THR A 245 -2.05 7.10 -15.56
C THR A 245 -3.18 6.23 -16.05
N MET A 246 -2.82 5.06 -16.50
CA MET A 246 -3.75 4.05 -16.97
C MET A 246 -4.16 3.06 -15.87
N LYS A 247 -3.75 3.29 -14.63
CA LYS A 247 -4.00 2.39 -13.49
C LYS A 247 -4.45 3.18 -12.27
N GLY A 248 -5.09 2.50 -11.35
CA GLY A 248 -5.63 3.07 -10.13
C GLY A 248 -7.11 3.43 -10.24
N PHE A 249 -7.82 3.19 -9.15
CA PHE A 249 -9.26 3.48 -9.05
C PHE A 249 -9.54 4.79 -8.32
N GLY A 250 -8.52 5.50 -7.86
CA GLY A 250 -8.73 6.67 -7.04
C GLY A 250 -7.66 7.75 -7.13
N ASP A 251 -7.73 8.69 -6.21
CA ASP A 251 -6.94 9.91 -6.19
C ASP A 251 -6.66 10.30 -4.73
N THR A 252 -5.42 10.67 -4.40
CA THR A 252 -5.04 11.09 -3.04
C THR A 252 -5.80 12.31 -2.56
N ARG A 253 -6.26 13.18 -3.47
CA ARG A 253 -7.11 14.34 -3.16
C ARG A 253 -8.45 13.95 -2.55
N ASP A 254 -8.90 12.71 -2.74
CA ASP A 254 -10.15 12.20 -2.18
C ASP A 254 -9.99 11.60 -0.78
N ASN A 255 -8.76 11.41 -0.29
CA ASN A 255 -8.52 10.77 1.00
C ASN A 255 -9.18 11.55 2.16
N ILE A 256 -8.76 12.78 2.40
CA ILE A 256 -9.31 13.57 3.51
C ILE A 256 -10.81 13.85 3.34
N PRO A 257 -11.30 14.25 2.15
CA PRO A 257 -12.73 14.38 1.94
C PRO A 257 -13.52 13.12 2.28
N ALA A 258 -13.08 11.93 1.86
CA ALA A 258 -13.76 10.68 2.18
C ALA A 258 -13.79 10.42 3.70
N LEU A 259 -12.65 10.64 4.40
CA LEU A 259 -12.59 10.47 5.86
C LEU A 259 -13.58 11.37 6.60
N ILE A 260 -13.70 12.62 6.18
CA ILE A 260 -14.63 13.58 6.78
C ILE A 260 -16.08 13.23 6.42
N GLU A 261 -16.36 12.91 5.15
CA GLU A 261 -17.72 12.56 4.68
C GLU A 261 -18.25 11.30 5.36
N LEU A 262 -17.43 10.27 5.56
CA LEU A 262 -17.81 9.06 6.32
C LEU A 262 -18.18 9.39 7.77
N ALA A 263 -17.47 10.34 8.39
CA ALA A 263 -17.82 10.79 9.74
C ALA A 263 -19.11 11.65 9.76
N GLU A 264 -19.28 12.54 8.79
CA GLU A 264 -20.50 13.35 8.63
C GLU A 264 -21.74 12.50 8.37
N MET A 265 -21.61 11.42 7.61
CA MET A 265 -22.69 10.45 7.35
C MET A 265 -22.97 9.54 8.55
N GLY A 266 -22.15 9.54 9.59
CA GLY A 266 -22.28 8.66 10.74
C GLY A 266 -21.93 7.18 10.47
N VAL A 267 -21.26 6.89 9.36
CA VAL A 267 -20.73 5.54 9.06
C VAL A 267 -19.68 5.16 10.11
N TRP A 268 -18.81 6.11 10.43
CA TRP A 268 -17.79 6.01 11.47
C TRP A 268 -17.74 7.26 12.33
N SER A 269 -17.17 7.16 13.51
CA SER A 269 -16.68 8.35 14.20
C SER A 269 -15.46 8.93 13.46
N LEU A 270 -15.19 10.22 13.62
CA LEU A 270 -14.01 10.85 13.00
C LEU A 270 -12.72 10.11 13.38
N SER A 271 -12.62 9.61 14.62
CA SER A 271 -11.45 8.85 15.07
C SER A 271 -11.29 7.52 14.31
N GLN A 272 -12.38 6.81 14.05
CA GLN A 272 -12.36 5.58 13.25
C GLN A 272 -12.00 5.87 11.80
N SER A 273 -12.58 6.93 11.20
CA SER A 273 -12.22 7.36 9.85
C SER A 273 -10.73 7.65 9.74
N ILE A 274 -10.16 8.42 10.66
CA ILE A 274 -8.72 8.71 10.66
C ILE A 274 -7.90 7.42 10.89
N ALA A 275 -8.33 6.53 11.76
CA ALA A 275 -7.63 5.28 12.01
C ALA A 275 -7.52 4.40 10.77
N SER A 276 -8.49 4.47 9.84
CA SER A 276 -8.51 3.68 8.62
C SER A 276 -7.35 3.96 7.66
N MET A 277 -6.76 5.14 7.74
CA MET A 277 -5.56 5.51 6.97
C MET A 277 -4.36 5.84 7.89
N THR A 278 -4.38 5.43 9.14
CA THR A 278 -3.26 5.66 10.07
C THR A 278 -2.95 4.40 10.88
N ALA A 279 -3.64 4.16 11.97
CA ALA A 279 -3.37 3.06 12.90
C ALA A 279 -3.70 1.68 12.29
N ASN A 280 -4.77 1.56 11.50
CA ASN A 280 -5.21 0.27 10.97
C ASN A 280 -4.24 -0.31 9.92
N PRO A 281 -3.77 0.45 8.89
CA PRO A 281 -2.73 -0.06 8.00
C PRO A 281 -1.43 -0.38 8.74
N ALA A 282 -1.01 0.44 9.69
CA ALA A 282 0.19 0.17 10.49
C ALA A 282 0.05 -1.15 11.30
N ARG A 283 -1.12 -1.39 11.90
CA ARG A 283 -1.44 -2.62 12.61
C ARG A 283 -1.42 -3.83 11.68
N LEU A 284 -2.10 -3.74 10.52
CA LEU A 284 -2.10 -4.84 9.54
C LEU A 284 -0.69 -5.23 9.13
N ILE A 285 0.15 -4.26 8.78
CA ILE A 285 1.53 -4.52 8.36
C ILE A 285 2.33 -5.13 9.52
N ALA A 286 2.17 -4.61 10.75
CA ALA A 286 2.82 -5.19 11.94
C ALA A 286 2.47 -6.66 12.13
N GLU A 287 1.20 -7.02 12.00
CA GLU A 287 0.70 -8.38 12.13
C GLU A 287 1.26 -9.30 11.02
N ARG A 288 1.23 -8.84 9.77
CA ARG A 288 1.66 -9.64 8.61
C ARG A 288 3.17 -9.83 8.58
N THR A 289 3.93 -8.80 8.92
CA THR A 289 5.39 -8.85 8.95
C THR A 289 5.96 -9.37 10.26
N GLN A 290 5.09 -9.55 11.27
CA GLN A 290 5.47 -9.88 12.65
C GLN A 290 6.50 -8.89 13.22
N ASN A 291 6.38 -7.63 12.82
CA ASN A 291 7.26 -6.56 13.27
C ASN A 291 6.45 -5.46 13.99
N PRO A 292 6.51 -5.39 15.31
CA PRO A 292 5.78 -4.40 16.10
C PRO A 292 6.21 -2.96 15.83
N TRP A 293 7.37 -2.76 15.21
CA TRP A 293 7.83 -1.43 14.80
C TRP A 293 6.74 -0.64 14.05
N TRP A 294 6.00 -1.32 13.19
CA TRP A 294 4.96 -0.69 12.38
C TRP A 294 3.85 -0.07 13.23
N SER A 295 3.30 -0.81 14.19
CA SER A 295 2.24 -0.30 15.08
C SER A 295 2.76 0.61 16.18
N GLU A 296 4.01 0.43 16.63
CA GLU A 296 4.62 1.28 17.65
C GLU A 296 5.09 2.63 17.11
N LYS A 297 5.61 2.65 15.87
CA LYS A 297 6.23 3.84 15.29
C LYS A 297 5.35 4.59 14.30
N CYS A 298 4.36 3.92 13.70
CA CYS A 298 3.53 4.46 12.64
C CYS A 298 2.05 4.54 13.08
N GLY A 299 1.30 5.43 12.42
CA GLY A 299 -0.15 5.54 12.63
C GLY A 299 -0.58 6.13 13.97
N ASN A 300 0.34 6.66 14.74
CA ASN A 300 0.07 7.31 16.03
C ASN A 300 1.01 8.53 16.24
N ILE A 301 0.66 9.40 17.20
CA ILE A 301 1.44 10.58 17.59
C ILE A 301 1.95 10.48 19.04
N GLY A 302 2.06 9.26 19.56
CA GLY A 302 2.57 9.00 20.89
C GLY A 302 4.08 9.25 21.02
N LYS A 303 4.54 9.32 22.26
CA LYS A 303 5.98 9.46 22.54
C LYS A 303 6.76 8.28 21.93
N GLY A 304 7.74 8.59 21.11
CA GLY A 304 8.59 7.59 20.45
C GLY A 304 8.10 7.12 19.09
N ALA A 305 6.92 7.54 18.63
CA ALA A 305 6.47 7.36 17.26
C ALA A 305 7.27 8.23 16.28
N LEU A 306 7.18 7.92 14.98
CA LEU A 306 7.68 8.80 13.94
C LEU A 306 6.91 10.13 13.99
N ALA A 307 7.63 11.23 13.83
CA ALA A 307 7.01 12.57 13.80
C ALA A 307 6.34 12.84 12.43
N ASN A 308 5.39 11.96 12.08
CA ASN A 308 4.54 12.04 10.91
C ASN A 308 3.18 12.60 11.34
N VAL A 309 2.84 13.79 10.86
CA VAL A 309 1.63 14.51 11.30
C VAL A 309 0.97 15.17 10.12
N THR A 310 -0.36 15.07 10.06
CA THR A 310 -1.20 15.79 9.13
C THR A 310 -2.13 16.72 9.91
N VAL A 311 -2.19 17.99 9.52
CA VAL A 311 -3.14 18.96 10.03
C VAL A 311 -4.25 19.11 9.00
N ILE A 312 -5.45 18.77 9.38
CA ILE A 312 -6.63 18.78 8.52
C ILE A 312 -7.49 20.00 8.84
N ASP A 313 -7.90 20.73 7.81
CA ASP A 313 -9.04 21.64 7.88
C ASP A 313 -10.33 20.84 7.58
N PRO A 314 -11.20 20.63 8.57
CA PRO A 314 -12.40 19.83 8.35
C PRO A 314 -13.45 20.57 7.51
N LYS A 315 -13.41 21.92 7.43
CA LYS A 315 -14.34 22.71 6.64
C LYS A 315 -14.03 22.63 5.16
N ASP A 316 -12.75 22.82 4.82
CA ASP A 316 -12.29 22.79 3.45
C ASP A 316 -11.90 21.36 3.01
N LYS A 317 -11.96 20.38 3.95
CA LYS A 317 -11.68 18.95 3.75
C LYS A 317 -10.33 18.71 3.06
N LEU A 318 -9.29 19.37 3.54
CA LEU A 318 -7.93 19.26 2.98
C LEU A 318 -6.86 19.25 4.08
N ALA A 319 -5.65 18.80 3.71
CA ALA A 319 -4.47 18.94 4.57
C ALA A 319 -3.94 20.38 4.47
N THR A 320 -3.88 21.08 5.58
CA THR A 320 -3.24 22.42 5.64
C THR A 320 -1.74 22.32 5.85
N TYR A 321 -1.30 21.38 6.69
CA TYR A 321 0.12 21.14 6.94
C TYR A 321 0.40 19.65 6.97
N THR A 322 1.51 19.25 6.38
CA THR A 322 2.02 17.87 6.44
C THR A 322 3.47 17.88 6.94
N PHE A 323 3.72 17.05 7.93
CA PHE A 323 5.06 16.85 8.50
C PHE A 323 5.46 15.39 8.33
N VAL A 324 6.65 15.15 7.82
CA VAL A 324 7.23 13.82 7.64
C VAL A 324 8.55 13.77 8.40
N ASN A 325 8.68 12.80 9.30
CA ASN A 325 9.85 12.66 10.17
C ASN A 325 10.25 13.97 10.87
N GLY A 326 9.26 14.79 11.24
CA GLY A 326 9.45 16.09 11.90
C GLY A 326 9.80 17.25 10.98
N ARG A 327 9.80 17.04 9.66
CA ARG A 327 10.03 18.10 8.67
C ARG A 327 8.75 18.46 7.95
N MET A 328 8.47 19.76 7.81
CA MET A 328 7.32 20.24 7.05
C MET A 328 7.54 20.02 5.56
N VAL A 329 6.59 19.35 4.92
CA VAL A 329 6.58 19.08 3.48
C VAL A 329 5.40 19.72 2.74
N SER A 330 4.38 20.16 3.48
CA SER A 330 3.28 20.97 2.98
C SER A 330 2.93 22.08 3.96
N PHE A 331 2.74 23.29 3.46
CA PHE A 331 2.36 24.49 4.18
C PHE A 331 1.18 25.16 3.49
N GLU A 332 0.07 25.34 4.20
CA GLU A 332 -1.18 25.88 3.63
C GLU A 332 -1.57 25.20 2.31
N ASN A 333 -1.54 23.85 2.32
CA ASN A 333 -1.78 23.01 1.16
C ASN A 333 -0.89 23.34 -0.05
N ARG A 334 0.35 23.76 0.19
CA ARG A 334 1.37 24.00 -0.85
C ARG A 334 2.62 23.21 -0.54
N ILE A 335 3.22 22.65 -1.57
CA ILE A 335 4.43 21.85 -1.46
C ILE A 335 5.60 22.70 -0.95
N VAL A 336 6.26 22.24 0.11
CA VAL A 336 7.51 22.78 0.63
C VAL A 336 8.64 21.84 0.26
N ARG A 337 9.56 22.29 -0.58
CA ARG A 337 10.75 21.51 -0.94
C ARG A 337 11.88 21.78 0.05
N ASN A 338 12.25 20.73 0.78
CA ASN A 338 13.45 20.71 1.61
C ASN A 338 14.58 20.07 0.83
N GLY A 339 15.75 20.68 0.81
CA GLY A 339 16.88 20.25 -0.02
C GLY A 339 17.30 18.78 0.14
N MET A 340 17.16 18.24 1.36
CA MET A 340 17.48 16.82 1.65
C MET A 340 16.23 15.93 1.73
N GLY A 341 15.04 16.46 1.41
CA GLY A 341 13.79 15.75 1.61
C GLY A 341 13.47 15.47 3.09
N ALA A 342 12.38 14.76 3.31
CA ALA A 342 11.91 14.40 4.65
C ALA A 342 11.72 12.88 4.80
N GLY A 343 11.46 12.19 3.69
CA GLY A 343 11.14 10.78 3.65
C GLY A 343 12.32 9.84 3.91
N GLY A 344 11.99 8.61 4.17
CA GLY A 344 12.90 7.50 4.30
C GLY A 344 12.32 6.25 3.67
N TRP A 345 13.13 5.19 3.55
CA TRP A 345 12.69 3.91 3.06
C TRP A 345 12.13 3.07 4.20
N VAL A 346 10.93 2.53 4.00
CA VAL A 346 10.31 1.57 4.91
C VAL A 346 10.19 0.20 4.26
N SER A 347 10.34 -0.83 5.06
CA SER A 347 10.30 -2.24 4.62
C SER A 347 9.64 -3.11 5.70
N ARG A 348 9.56 -4.42 5.46
CA ARG A 348 9.16 -5.36 6.51
C ARG A 348 9.99 -5.25 7.81
N PHE A 349 11.21 -4.76 7.71
CA PHE A 349 12.10 -4.54 8.86
C PHE A 349 11.89 -3.20 9.57
N GLY A 350 10.98 -2.37 9.07
CA GLY A 350 10.77 -1.00 9.53
C GLY A 350 11.54 0.02 8.72
N MET A 351 11.82 1.19 9.30
CA MET A 351 12.63 2.24 8.66
C MET A 351 14.09 2.06 9.03
N LEU A 352 14.91 1.72 8.04
CA LEU A 352 16.35 1.54 8.23
C LEU A 352 17.10 2.87 8.24
N ARG A 353 16.60 3.86 7.49
CA ARG A 353 17.18 5.20 7.40
C ARG A 353 16.11 6.24 7.13
N LYS A 354 16.29 7.45 7.71
CA LYS A 354 15.35 8.56 7.54
C LYS A 354 15.56 9.35 6.26
N THR A 355 16.79 9.45 5.77
CA THR A 355 17.15 10.25 4.58
C THR A 355 18.32 9.64 3.88
N GLY A 356 18.28 9.69 2.53
CA GLY A 356 19.39 9.35 1.67
C GLY A 356 19.80 7.87 1.67
N VAL A 357 20.51 7.47 0.68
CA VAL A 357 21.12 6.14 0.53
C VAL A 357 22.65 6.19 0.50
N GLY A 358 23.26 7.35 0.67
CA GLY A 358 24.71 7.56 0.58
C GLY A 358 25.56 6.77 1.57
N ASP A 359 24.90 5.99 2.43
CA ASP A 359 25.55 5.12 3.40
C ASP A 359 25.00 3.69 3.22
N CYS A 360 25.86 2.76 2.90
CA CYS A 360 25.52 1.36 2.70
C CYS A 360 24.84 0.72 3.93
N ALA A 361 25.04 1.26 5.12
CA ALA A 361 24.36 0.81 6.33
C ALA A 361 22.82 0.89 6.23
N MET A 362 22.28 1.69 5.33
CA MET A 362 20.85 1.72 5.06
C MET A 362 20.31 0.34 4.63
N PHE A 363 21.08 -0.39 3.89
CA PHE A 363 20.70 -1.70 3.34
C PHE A 363 21.26 -2.86 4.15
N SER A 364 22.02 -2.56 5.18
CA SER A 364 22.51 -3.55 6.14
C SER A 364 21.43 -3.81 7.18
N TYR A 365 20.54 -4.73 6.90
CA TYR A 365 19.66 -5.29 7.95
C TYR A 365 20.44 -6.36 8.71
N THR A 366 21.43 -5.94 9.42
CA THR A 366 22.06 -6.83 10.38
C THR A 366 21.12 -7.07 11.55
N LYS A 367 20.94 -8.29 11.78
CA LYS A 367 20.28 -9.08 12.81
C LYS A 367 20.14 -8.41 14.16
#